data_90b48edacc2a4729a8ed4a06f37855f9
#
_entry.id   90b48edacc2a4729a8ed4a06f37855f9
#
_cell.length_a   1.000
_cell.length_b   1.000
_cell.length_c   1.000
_cell.angle_alpha   90.00
_cell.angle_beta   90.00
_cell.angle_gamma   90.00
#
_symmetry.space_group_name_H-M   'P 1'
#
loop_
_entity.id
_entity.type
_entity.pdbx_description
1 polymer ?
#
loop_
_entity_poly.entity_id
_entity_poly.type
_entity_poly.pdbx_seq_one_letter_code
_entity_poly.pdbx_strand_id
1 'polypeptide(L)'
;MANPRDVVRIPDAKVALSTASVYPESTATAFEIAARLGYDGVEVMVWTDPVSQDIEALRRLSDYHRIPILAVHAPCLLITQRVWSTDPWVKLQRARAAAEKLGAGTVVVHPPFRWQRQYARDFVEGIWRMANETDVRFAVENMYPWRYRDREMLAYAPDWDVTKDDYRHFTIDLSHAATSRVDALAMFDRMGDRLGHVHLADGRGSAKDEHLVPGRGTQPCAELLERLALTGFDGHVVIEVNTRRAMSGAEREADLAEALAFTRLHLASAVQVPRR
;
A
#
# COMPACT_ATOMS: atom_id res chain seq x y z
N MET A 1 25.17 4.83 -32.28
CA MET A 1 24.04 3.93 -32.64
C MET A 1 23.69 3.17 -31.39
N ALA A 2 22.49 3.38 -30.84
CA ALA A 2 22.01 2.62 -29.67
C ALA A 2 21.92 1.14 -30.05
N ASN A 3 22.40 0.29 -29.18
CA ASN A 3 22.37 -1.17 -29.37
C ASN A 3 20.90 -1.63 -29.37
N PRO A 4 20.40 -2.33 -30.43
CA PRO A 4 19.00 -2.77 -30.51
C PRO A 4 18.58 -3.78 -29.43
N ARG A 5 19.41 -3.99 -28.39
CA ARG A 5 19.16 -4.95 -27.30
C ARG A 5 18.88 -4.31 -25.93
N ASP A 6 18.84 -2.96 -25.86
CA ASP A 6 18.40 -2.26 -24.65
C ASP A 6 16.87 -2.21 -24.67
N VAL A 7 16.24 -3.35 -24.39
CA VAL A 7 14.79 -3.42 -24.21
C VAL A 7 14.50 -2.84 -22.84
N VAL A 8 13.93 -1.65 -22.82
CA VAL A 8 13.30 -1.10 -21.61
C VAL A 8 12.15 -2.04 -21.25
N ARG A 9 12.30 -2.81 -20.20
CA ARG A 9 11.19 -3.58 -19.64
C ARG A 9 10.33 -2.62 -18.84
N ILE A 10 9.13 -2.34 -19.34
CA ILE A 10 8.08 -1.72 -18.54
C ILE A 10 7.42 -2.87 -17.79
N PRO A 11 7.50 -2.92 -16.44
CA PRO A 11 6.82 -3.95 -15.69
C PRO A 11 5.30 -3.79 -15.85
N ASP A 12 4.57 -4.88 -15.73
CA ASP A 12 3.10 -4.88 -15.73
C ASP A 12 2.51 -4.26 -14.44
N ALA A 13 3.37 -3.89 -13.50
CA ALA A 13 3.03 -3.22 -12.25
C ALA A 13 2.27 -1.91 -12.50
N LYS A 14 1.09 -1.81 -11.93
CA LYS A 14 0.25 -0.61 -12.01
C LYS A 14 0.57 0.34 -10.86
N VAL A 15 0.62 1.64 -11.16
CA VAL A 15 0.86 2.69 -10.17
C VAL A 15 -0.47 3.30 -9.75
N ALA A 16 -0.88 3.11 -8.52
CA ALA A 16 -2.12 3.62 -7.96
C ALA A 16 -1.90 4.74 -6.94
N LEU A 17 -2.95 5.51 -6.70
CA LEU A 17 -3.00 6.51 -5.64
C LEU A 17 -3.81 5.96 -4.46
N SER A 18 -3.25 5.95 -3.24
CA SER A 18 -4.04 5.73 -2.02
C SER A 18 -4.96 6.92 -1.77
N THR A 19 -6.24 6.65 -1.49
CA THR A 19 -7.18 7.72 -1.12
C THR A 19 -6.81 8.40 0.20
N ALA A 20 -5.96 7.78 1.03
CA ALA A 20 -5.40 8.38 2.23
C ALA A 20 -4.46 9.54 1.91
N SER A 21 -3.80 9.53 0.76
CA SER A 21 -2.81 10.54 0.37
C SER A 21 -3.39 11.93 0.13
N VAL A 22 -4.69 12.04 -0.10
CA VAL A 22 -5.33 13.35 -0.31
C VAL A 22 -5.91 13.95 0.95
N TYR A 23 -5.88 13.24 2.08
CA TYR A 23 -6.45 13.77 3.33
C TYR A 23 -5.88 15.16 3.68
N PRO A 24 -6.70 16.17 4.08
CA PRO A 24 -8.10 16.03 4.56
C PRO A 24 -9.19 16.09 3.48
N GLU A 25 -8.85 16.09 2.19
CA GLU A 25 -9.84 16.03 1.13
C GLU A 25 -10.59 14.69 1.14
N SER A 26 -11.70 14.65 0.41
CA SER A 26 -12.58 13.48 0.37
C SER A 26 -12.02 12.32 -0.49
N THR A 27 -12.56 11.13 -0.28
CA THR A 27 -12.32 9.98 -1.17
C THR A 27 -12.64 10.33 -2.64
N ALA A 28 -13.70 11.10 -2.90
CA ALA A 28 -14.05 11.53 -4.26
C ALA A 28 -12.96 12.39 -4.90
N THR A 29 -12.33 13.29 -4.14
CA THR A 29 -11.21 14.10 -4.61
C THR A 29 -10.01 13.25 -5.02
N ALA A 30 -9.77 12.11 -4.35
CA ALA A 30 -8.70 11.19 -4.73
C ALA A 30 -8.90 10.61 -6.14
N PHE A 31 -10.13 10.24 -6.50
CA PHE A 31 -10.45 9.75 -7.84
C PHE A 31 -10.23 10.83 -8.91
N GLU A 32 -10.66 12.06 -8.63
CA GLU A 32 -10.45 13.20 -9.53
C GLU A 32 -8.97 13.46 -9.76
N ILE A 33 -8.17 13.53 -8.69
CA ILE A 33 -6.72 13.77 -8.78
C ILE A 33 -6.02 12.61 -9.50
N ALA A 34 -6.37 11.36 -9.17
CA ALA A 34 -5.79 10.19 -9.81
C ALA A 34 -6.02 10.20 -11.33
N ALA A 35 -7.24 10.53 -11.77
CA ALA A 35 -7.58 10.64 -13.18
C ALA A 35 -6.81 11.78 -13.86
N ARG A 36 -6.75 12.96 -13.23
CA ARG A 36 -6.10 14.15 -13.78
C ARG A 36 -4.59 13.99 -13.91
N LEU A 37 -3.94 13.36 -12.91
CA LEU A 37 -2.50 13.12 -12.92
C LEU A 37 -2.09 11.91 -13.77
N GLY A 38 -3.06 11.03 -14.11
CA GLY A 38 -2.83 9.86 -14.95
C GLY A 38 -2.31 8.63 -14.17
N TYR A 39 -2.73 8.43 -12.93
CA TYR A 39 -2.53 7.17 -12.22
C TYR A 39 -3.25 6.01 -12.92
N ASP A 40 -2.77 4.79 -12.75
CA ASP A 40 -3.38 3.60 -13.37
C ASP A 40 -4.62 3.12 -12.60
N GLY A 41 -4.83 3.62 -11.38
CA GLY A 41 -5.96 3.28 -10.52
C GLY A 41 -5.85 3.94 -9.15
N VAL A 42 -6.76 3.54 -8.26
CA VAL A 42 -6.74 3.95 -6.86
C VAL A 42 -6.74 2.74 -5.92
N GLU A 43 -6.17 2.92 -4.75
CA GLU A 43 -6.46 2.11 -3.58
C GLU A 43 -7.44 2.86 -2.69
N VAL A 44 -8.54 2.21 -2.31
CA VAL A 44 -9.50 2.80 -1.39
C VAL A 44 -9.12 2.44 0.04
N MET A 45 -8.58 3.42 0.77
CA MET A 45 -8.48 3.34 2.23
C MET A 45 -9.89 3.47 2.82
N VAL A 46 -10.40 2.38 3.40
CA VAL A 46 -11.69 2.40 4.08
C VAL A 46 -11.55 3.13 5.42
N TRP A 47 -12.14 4.31 5.48
CA TRP A 47 -11.94 5.28 6.54
C TRP A 47 -13.25 5.76 7.16
N THR A 48 -13.19 6.85 7.94
CA THR A 48 -14.37 7.51 8.51
C THR A 48 -15.17 8.32 7.49
N ASP A 49 -14.62 8.61 6.30
CA ASP A 49 -15.36 9.19 5.18
C ASP A 49 -16.43 8.20 4.72
N PRO A 50 -17.74 8.56 4.77
CA PRO A 50 -18.81 7.65 4.37
C PRO A 50 -18.69 7.14 2.94
N VAL A 51 -18.12 7.94 2.02
CA VAL A 51 -17.94 7.54 0.61
C VAL A 51 -16.98 6.35 0.50
N SER A 52 -15.93 6.30 1.32
CA SER A 52 -14.99 5.17 1.34
C SER A 52 -15.62 3.85 1.81
N GLN A 53 -16.80 3.93 2.42
CA GLN A 53 -17.53 2.79 2.98
C GLN A 53 -18.67 2.30 2.10
N ASP A 54 -19.06 3.09 1.09
CA ASP A 54 -20.19 2.83 0.19
C ASP A 54 -19.70 2.31 -1.17
N ILE A 55 -19.88 1.00 -1.38
CA ILE A 55 -19.45 0.30 -2.60
C ILE A 55 -20.07 0.90 -3.86
N GLU A 56 -21.34 1.28 -3.80
CA GLU A 56 -22.04 1.86 -4.96
C GLU A 56 -21.56 3.28 -5.26
N ALA A 57 -21.25 4.07 -4.24
CA ALA A 57 -20.62 5.38 -4.43
C ALA A 57 -19.22 5.25 -5.03
N LEU A 58 -18.41 4.31 -4.53
CA LEU A 58 -17.07 4.03 -5.06
C LEU A 58 -17.12 3.57 -6.52
N ARG A 59 -18.08 2.69 -6.88
CA ARG A 59 -18.27 2.27 -8.26
C ARG A 59 -18.63 3.45 -9.17
N ARG A 60 -19.57 4.30 -8.76
CA ARG A 60 -19.92 5.50 -9.53
C ARG A 60 -18.73 6.45 -9.73
N LEU A 61 -17.87 6.62 -8.73
CA LEU A 61 -16.65 7.42 -8.86
C LEU A 61 -15.67 6.80 -9.84
N SER A 62 -15.44 5.48 -9.73
CA SER A 62 -14.59 4.73 -10.66
C SER A 62 -15.07 4.86 -12.11
N ASP A 63 -16.37 4.67 -12.34
CA ASP A 63 -16.98 4.78 -13.67
C ASP A 63 -16.92 6.21 -14.22
N TYR A 64 -17.25 7.20 -13.39
CA TYR A 64 -17.28 8.62 -13.79
C TYR A 64 -15.89 9.14 -14.17
N HIS A 65 -14.88 8.84 -13.35
CA HIS A 65 -13.51 9.27 -13.61
C HIS A 65 -12.73 8.31 -14.53
N ARG A 66 -13.31 7.15 -14.86
CA ARG A 66 -12.65 6.07 -15.63
C ARG A 66 -11.33 5.62 -14.99
N ILE A 67 -11.30 5.55 -13.67
CA ILE A 67 -10.17 5.12 -12.85
C ILE A 67 -10.55 3.84 -12.12
N PRO A 68 -9.91 2.70 -12.38
CA PRO A 68 -10.22 1.46 -11.69
C PRO A 68 -9.78 1.51 -10.22
N ILE A 69 -10.51 0.76 -9.38
CA ILE A 69 -10.09 0.48 -8.00
C ILE A 69 -9.25 -0.79 -8.04
N LEU A 70 -7.96 -0.67 -7.72
CA LEU A 70 -7.01 -1.79 -7.80
C LEU A 70 -6.91 -2.54 -6.48
N ALA A 71 -7.09 -1.85 -5.36
CA ALA A 71 -7.03 -2.43 -4.03
C ALA A 71 -8.03 -1.78 -3.07
N VAL A 72 -8.40 -2.54 -2.04
CA VAL A 72 -9.18 -2.05 -0.89
C VAL A 72 -8.34 -2.25 0.36
N HIS A 73 -8.00 -1.16 1.03
CA HIS A 73 -7.34 -1.20 2.33
C HIS A 73 -8.40 -1.36 3.43
N ALA A 74 -8.37 -2.48 4.14
CA ALA A 74 -9.33 -2.78 5.19
C ALA A 74 -9.22 -1.80 6.37
N PRO A 75 -10.34 -1.48 7.09
CA PRO A 75 -10.32 -0.53 8.20
C PRO A 75 -9.69 -1.12 9.46
N CYS A 76 -8.37 -1.29 9.44
CA CYS A 76 -7.57 -1.93 10.50
C CYS A 76 -7.04 -0.96 11.57
N LEU A 77 -7.08 0.35 11.31
CA LEU A 77 -6.53 1.37 12.20
C LEU A 77 -7.38 1.61 13.46
N LEU A 78 -6.76 2.17 14.51
CA LEU A 78 -7.46 2.50 15.75
C LEU A 78 -8.64 3.44 15.54
N ILE A 79 -8.48 4.44 14.67
CA ILE A 79 -9.54 5.40 14.35
C ILE A 79 -10.71 4.77 13.61
N THR A 80 -10.48 3.64 12.94
CA THR A 80 -11.50 2.92 12.15
C THR A 80 -12.19 1.79 12.93
N GLN A 81 -12.01 1.71 14.27
CA GLN A 81 -12.55 0.59 15.06
C GLN A 81 -14.05 0.36 14.90
N ARG A 82 -14.83 1.42 14.64
CA ARG A 82 -16.28 1.35 14.43
C ARG A 82 -16.71 1.37 12.97
N VAL A 83 -15.77 1.49 12.04
CA VAL A 83 -16.06 1.48 10.61
C VAL A 83 -16.49 0.07 10.23
N TRP A 84 -17.64 -0.05 9.58
CA TRP A 84 -18.31 -1.28 9.16
C TRP A 84 -18.73 -2.22 10.29
N SER A 85 -17.90 -2.44 11.31
CA SER A 85 -18.15 -3.33 12.43
C SER A 85 -17.15 -3.10 13.55
N THR A 86 -17.44 -3.58 14.75
CA THR A 86 -16.46 -3.72 15.84
C THR A 86 -15.75 -5.09 15.81
N ASP A 87 -16.31 -6.06 15.07
CA ASP A 87 -15.69 -7.36 14.84
C ASP A 87 -14.70 -7.27 13.67
N PRO A 88 -13.41 -7.54 13.89
CA PRO A 88 -12.38 -7.43 12.86
C PRO A 88 -12.59 -8.44 11.72
N TRP A 89 -13.10 -9.65 11.98
CA TRP A 89 -13.37 -10.62 10.93
C TRP A 89 -14.50 -10.16 9.99
N VAL A 90 -15.54 -9.57 10.55
CA VAL A 90 -16.63 -8.97 9.77
C VAL A 90 -16.09 -7.82 8.88
N LYS A 91 -15.12 -7.03 9.37
CA LYS A 91 -14.48 -5.99 8.55
C LYS A 91 -13.75 -6.58 7.36
N LEU A 92 -12.97 -7.65 7.59
CA LEU A 92 -12.23 -8.30 6.50
C LEU A 92 -13.17 -8.98 5.48
N GLN A 93 -14.27 -9.60 5.94
CA GLN A 93 -15.30 -10.14 5.04
C GLN A 93 -15.93 -9.04 4.19
N ARG A 94 -16.20 -7.86 4.77
CA ARG A 94 -16.73 -6.71 4.03
C ARG A 94 -15.70 -6.14 3.07
N ALA A 95 -14.42 -6.08 3.44
CA ALA A 95 -13.35 -5.64 2.56
C ALA A 95 -13.20 -6.58 1.35
N ARG A 96 -13.27 -7.90 1.56
CA ARG A 96 -13.32 -8.90 0.49
C ARG A 96 -14.50 -8.65 -0.44
N ALA A 97 -15.71 -8.58 0.13
CA ALA A 97 -16.92 -8.37 -0.66
C ALA A 97 -16.89 -7.04 -1.45
N ALA A 98 -16.28 -6.00 -0.87
CA ALA A 98 -16.06 -4.74 -1.57
C ALA A 98 -15.08 -4.91 -2.72
N ALA A 99 -13.93 -5.57 -2.50
CA ALA A 99 -12.95 -5.84 -3.53
C ALA A 99 -13.55 -6.64 -4.70
N GLU A 100 -14.26 -7.74 -4.41
CA GLU A 100 -14.93 -8.58 -5.40
C GLU A 100 -15.94 -7.77 -6.25
N LYS A 101 -16.77 -6.93 -5.60
CA LYS A 101 -17.78 -6.12 -6.29
C LYS A 101 -17.19 -4.96 -7.10
N LEU A 102 -16.06 -4.44 -6.69
CA LEU A 102 -15.36 -3.32 -7.34
C LEU A 102 -14.32 -3.79 -8.37
N GLY A 103 -14.09 -5.11 -8.48
CA GLY A 103 -13.07 -5.66 -9.37
C GLY A 103 -11.64 -5.40 -8.90
N ALA A 104 -11.46 -5.10 -7.60
CA ALA A 104 -10.14 -4.90 -7.01
C ALA A 104 -9.46 -6.25 -6.73
N GLY A 105 -8.20 -6.39 -7.15
CA GLY A 105 -7.47 -7.65 -7.02
C GLY A 105 -6.85 -7.88 -5.64
N THR A 106 -6.81 -6.88 -4.77
CA THR A 106 -6.09 -6.95 -3.49
C THR A 106 -6.90 -6.33 -2.36
N VAL A 107 -6.85 -6.99 -1.19
CA VAL A 107 -7.25 -6.42 0.11
C VAL A 107 -5.99 -6.31 0.97
N VAL A 108 -5.63 -5.09 1.34
CA VAL A 108 -4.54 -4.84 2.28
C VAL A 108 -5.06 -4.93 3.71
N VAL A 109 -4.31 -5.62 4.56
CA VAL A 109 -4.67 -5.83 5.96
C VAL A 109 -3.47 -5.64 6.88
N HIS A 110 -3.69 -5.01 8.04
CA HIS A 110 -2.67 -4.94 9.09
C HIS A 110 -2.75 -6.15 10.02
N PRO A 111 -1.62 -6.58 10.60
CA PRO A 111 -1.65 -7.47 11.75
C PRO A 111 -2.51 -6.88 12.88
N PRO A 112 -3.19 -7.73 13.67
CA PRO A 112 -3.98 -7.30 14.81
C PRO A 112 -3.19 -6.51 15.84
N PHE A 113 -3.87 -5.66 16.59
CA PHE A 113 -3.27 -5.14 17.82
C PHE A 113 -3.21 -6.23 18.91
N ARG A 114 -2.15 -6.24 19.70
CA ARG A 114 -1.92 -7.24 20.76
C ARG A 114 -3.03 -7.37 21.78
N TRP A 115 -3.81 -6.32 22.00
CA TRP A 115 -4.97 -6.37 22.90
C TRP A 115 -6.19 -7.06 22.28
N GLN A 116 -6.25 -7.26 20.98
CA GLN A 116 -7.27 -8.03 20.27
C GLN A 116 -6.95 -9.54 20.36
N ARG A 117 -6.83 -10.06 21.58
CA ARG A 117 -6.20 -11.35 21.90
C ARG A 117 -6.69 -12.54 21.09
N GLN A 118 -8.01 -12.68 20.90
CA GLN A 118 -8.57 -13.80 20.14
C GLN A 118 -8.24 -13.64 18.65
N TYR A 119 -8.52 -12.45 18.10
CA TYR A 119 -8.23 -12.13 16.70
C TYR A 119 -6.74 -12.31 16.38
N ALA A 120 -5.85 -11.90 17.28
CA ALA A 120 -4.41 -12.05 17.10
C ALA A 120 -3.95 -13.52 17.09
N ARG A 121 -4.54 -14.37 17.92
CA ARG A 121 -4.22 -15.81 17.91
C ARG A 121 -4.65 -16.51 16.64
N ASP A 122 -5.82 -16.14 16.11
CA ASP A 122 -6.43 -16.81 14.97
C ASP A 122 -6.08 -16.16 13.63
N PHE A 123 -5.26 -15.09 13.64
CA PHE A 123 -5.09 -14.21 12.49
C PHE A 123 -4.45 -14.91 11.30
N VAL A 124 -3.29 -15.56 11.48
CA VAL A 124 -2.57 -16.23 10.37
C VAL A 124 -3.46 -17.27 9.70
N GLU A 125 -4.04 -18.18 10.52
CA GLU A 125 -4.94 -19.23 10.00
C GLU A 125 -6.20 -18.64 9.37
N GLY A 126 -6.76 -17.59 9.98
CA GLY A 126 -7.95 -16.92 9.46
C GLY A 126 -7.72 -16.24 8.13
N ILE A 127 -6.57 -15.58 7.91
CA ILE A 127 -6.18 -14.99 6.63
C ILE A 127 -6.00 -16.08 5.57
N TRP A 128 -5.35 -17.20 5.90
CA TRP A 128 -5.24 -18.36 5.00
C TRP A 128 -6.60 -18.90 4.57
N ARG A 129 -7.53 -19.06 5.51
CA ARG A 129 -8.89 -19.53 5.25
C ARG A 129 -9.62 -18.58 4.29
N MET A 130 -9.59 -17.28 4.57
CA MET A 130 -10.23 -16.27 3.73
C MET A 130 -9.62 -16.23 2.33
N ALA A 131 -8.29 -16.33 2.21
CA ALA A 131 -7.58 -16.34 0.93
C ALA A 131 -7.90 -17.59 0.07
N ASN A 132 -8.31 -18.70 0.68
CA ASN A 132 -8.72 -19.90 -0.04
C ASN A 132 -10.17 -19.84 -0.58
N GLU A 133 -10.95 -18.86 -0.15
CA GLU A 133 -12.36 -18.69 -0.54
C GLU A 133 -12.56 -17.68 -1.69
N THR A 134 -11.49 -17.07 -2.20
CA THR A 134 -11.57 -15.99 -3.20
C THR A 134 -10.29 -15.88 -4.01
N ASP A 135 -10.38 -15.29 -5.21
CA ASP A 135 -9.21 -14.92 -6.00
C ASP A 135 -8.59 -13.58 -5.57
N VAL A 136 -9.23 -12.84 -4.66
CA VAL A 136 -8.70 -11.59 -4.12
C VAL A 136 -7.51 -11.89 -3.20
N ARG A 137 -6.39 -11.23 -3.44
CA ARG A 137 -5.18 -11.36 -2.62
C ARG A 137 -5.37 -10.66 -1.28
N PHE A 138 -5.26 -11.38 -0.17
CA PHE A 138 -5.11 -10.78 1.16
C PHE A 138 -3.63 -10.52 1.39
N ALA A 139 -3.19 -9.28 1.23
CA ALA A 139 -1.80 -8.88 1.39
C ALA A 139 -1.58 -8.26 2.77
N VAL A 140 -0.80 -8.96 3.61
CA VAL A 140 -0.55 -8.51 4.99
C VAL A 140 0.62 -7.55 4.99
N GLU A 141 0.42 -6.38 5.60
CA GLU A 141 1.33 -5.26 5.57
C GLU A 141 2.28 -5.25 6.77
N ASN A 142 3.59 -5.00 6.52
CA ASN A 142 4.52 -4.75 7.59
C ASN A 142 4.17 -3.45 8.33
N MET A 143 4.19 -3.53 9.64
CA MET A 143 3.96 -2.41 10.52
C MET A 143 5.27 -1.97 11.19
N TYR A 144 5.18 -1.35 12.34
CA TYR A 144 6.33 -0.89 13.10
C TYR A 144 6.04 -0.92 14.60
N PRO A 145 7.09 -1.05 15.46
CA PRO A 145 6.91 -0.90 16.90
C PRO A 145 6.62 0.57 17.24
N TRP A 146 5.68 0.80 18.15
CA TRP A 146 5.42 2.15 18.62
C TRP A 146 6.55 2.62 19.51
N ARG A 147 7.03 3.84 19.30
CA ARG A 147 8.10 4.44 20.08
C ARG A 147 7.64 5.69 20.79
N TYR A 148 7.95 5.75 22.07
CA TYR A 148 7.74 6.94 22.88
C TYR A 148 8.98 7.18 23.75
N ARG A 149 9.71 8.26 23.47
CA ARG A 149 11.04 8.53 24.04
C ARG A 149 11.96 7.33 23.77
N ASP A 150 12.57 6.78 24.82
CA ASP A 150 13.51 5.63 24.75
C ASP A 150 12.80 4.26 24.91
N ARG A 151 11.47 4.25 24.91
CA ARG A 151 10.68 3.02 25.07
C ARG A 151 10.08 2.59 23.75
N GLU A 152 10.25 1.33 23.45
CA GLU A 152 9.60 0.65 22.34
C GLU A 152 8.47 -0.24 22.86
N MET A 153 7.34 -0.22 22.18
CA MET A 153 6.19 -1.05 22.50
C MET A 153 5.75 -1.82 21.26
N LEU A 154 5.72 -3.13 21.37
CA LEU A 154 5.19 -4.01 20.35
C LEU A 154 3.66 -3.93 20.37
N ALA A 155 3.09 -3.18 19.45
CA ALA A 155 1.64 -2.96 19.38
C ALA A 155 0.90 -4.04 18.61
N TYR A 156 1.59 -4.71 17.67
CA TYR A 156 1.02 -5.68 16.74
C TYR A 156 1.33 -7.12 17.13
N ALA A 157 0.46 -8.06 16.70
CA ALA A 157 0.61 -9.49 16.90
C ALA A 157 0.07 -10.25 15.67
N PRO A 158 0.67 -11.39 15.27
CA PRO A 158 1.78 -12.05 15.94
C PRO A 158 3.08 -11.21 15.97
N ASP A 159 3.40 -10.49 14.88
CA ASP A 159 4.53 -9.57 14.81
C ASP A 159 4.18 -8.34 13.92
N TRP A 160 4.94 -7.26 14.02
CA TRP A 160 4.92 -6.13 13.09
C TRP A 160 5.74 -6.41 11.83
N ASP A 161 6.78 -7.24 11.93
CA ASP A 161 7.52 -7.80 10.78
C ASP A 161 6.80 -9.05 10.28
N VAL A 162 5.92 -8.85 9.33
CA VAL A 162 5.04 -9.90 8.79
C VAL A 162 5.81 -11.02 8.08
N THR A 163 7.09 -10.80 7.74
CA THR A 163 7.92 -11.84 7.12
C THR A 163 8.27 -13.00 8.06
N LYS A 164 7.98 -12.85 9.37
CA LYS A 164 8.18 -13.90 10.39
C LYS A 164 7.06 -14.93 10.43
N ASP A 165 5.93 -14.61 9.81
CA ASP A 165 4.74 -15.45 9.77
C ASP A 165 4.47 -15.95 8.36
N ASP A 166 3.68 -17.01 8.25
CA ASP A 166 3.38 -17.64 6.98
C ASP A 166 2.10 -17.04 6.37
N TYR A 167 2.23 -15.93 5.66
CA TYR A 167 1.17 -15.35 4.86
C TYR A 167 1.34 -15.66 3.39
N ARG A 168 0.24 -15.75 2.66
CA ARG A 168 0.21 -16.05 1.24
C ARG A 168 0.70 -14.89 0.39
N HIS A 169 0.36 -13.66 0.80
CA HIS A 169 0.78 -12.42 0.14
C HIS A 169 1.15 -11.36 1.17
N PHE A 170 2.10 -10.53 0.78
CA PHE A 170 2.59 -9.42 1.58
C PHE A 170 2.34 -8.08 0.89
N THR A 171 2.15 -7.06 1.71
CA THR A 171 2.35 -5.65 1.34
C THR A 171 3.63 -5.18 2.02
N ILE A 172 4.54 -4.57 1.27
CA ILE A 172 5.66 -3.83 1.84
C ILE A 172 5.33 -2.34 1.88
N ASP A 173 5.42 -1.74 3.07
CA ASP A 173 5.37 -0.30 3.27
C ASP A 173 6.75 0.23 3.67
N LEU A 174 7.29 1.18 2.87
CA LEU A 174 8.63 1.71 3.08
C LEU A 174 8.67 2.75 4.19
N SER A 175 7.59 3.51 4.45
CA SER A 175 7.51 4.42 5.60
C SER A 175 7.50 3.64 6.91
N HIS A 176 6.78 2.52 6.94
CA HIS A 176 6.79 1.59 8.08
C HIS A 176 8.17 0.94 8.27
N ALA A 177 8.84 0.55 7.19
CA ALA A 177 10.21 0.06 7.24
C ALA A 177 11.17 1.12 7.80
N ALA A 178 11.02 2.39 7.37
CA ALA A 178 11.78 3.50 7.94
C ALA A 178 11.52 3.67 9.44
N THR A 179 10.26 3.70 9.83
CA THR A 179 9.84 3.87 11.23
C THR A 179 10.31 2.73 12.12
N SER A 180 10.32 1.51 11.62
CA SER A 180 10.86 0.33 12.31
C SER A 180 12.39 0.25 12.27
N ARG A 181 13.07 1.09 11.46
CA ARG A 181 14.52 1.10 11.25
C ARG A 181 15.07 -0.22 10.73
N VAL A 182 14.29 -0.90 9.90
CA VAL A 182 14.73 -2.12 9.23
C VAL A 182 15.18 -1.82 7.81
N ASP A 183 16.02 -2.69 7.29
CA ASP A 183 16.42 -2.66 5.89
C ASP A 183 15.23 -3.12 5.02
N ALA A 184 14.64 -2.18 4.28
CA ALA A 184 13.50 -2.44 3.41
C ALA A 184 13.84 -3.40 2.28
N LEU A 185 15.08 -3.37 1.74
CA LEU A 185 15.48 -4.29 0.68
C LEU A 185 15.67 -5.71 1.20
N ALA A 186 16.23 -5.87 2.40
CA ALA A 186 16.30 -7.17 3.05
C ALA A 186 14.89 -7.72 3.38
N MET A 187 13.94 -6.86 3.72
CA MET A 187 12.54 -7.26 3.91
C MET A 187 11.90 -7.67 2.58
N PHE A 188 12.09 -6.88 1.52
CA PHE A 188 11.69 -7.21 0.16
C PHE A 188 12.21 -8.60 -0.27
N ASP A 189 13.50 -8.87 -0.05
CA ASP A 189 14.10 -10.16 -0.38
C ASP A 189 13.47 -11.33 0.40
N ARG A 190 13.09 -11.12 1.68
CA ARG A 190 12.37 -12.15 2.46
C ARG A 190 10.94 -12.37 2.01
N MET A 191 10.26 -11.33 1.52
CA MET A 191 8.90 -11.46 0.96
C MET A 191 8.90 -12.25 -0.36
N GLY A 192 9.93 -12.05 -1.20
CA GLY A 192 10.14 -12.79 -2.45
C GLY A 192 8.89 -12.82 -3.33
N ASP A 193 8.58 -13.96 -3.91
CA ASP A 193 7.43 -14.15 -4.82
C ASP A 193 6.06 -13.96 -4.14
N ARG A 194 6.02 -13.85 -2.81
CA ARG A 194 4.79 -13.56 -2.06
C ARG A 194 4.50 -12.06 -1.94
N LEU A 195 5.42 -11.19 -2.36
CA LEU A 195 5.13 -9.77 -2.44
C LEU A 195 4.11 -9.52 -3.54
N GLY A 196 2.93 -9.02 -3.18
CA GLY A 196 1.84 -8.74 -4.12
C GLY A 196 1.44 -7.27 -4.17
N HIS A 197 1.95 -6.46 -3.24
CA HIS A 197 1.52 -5.08 -3.08
C HIS A 197 2.62 -4.22 -2.44
N VAL A 198 2.69 -2.96 -2.84
CA VAL A 198 3.70 -2.01 -2.32
C VAL A 198 3.01 -0.71 -1.95
N HIS A 199 3.17 -0.26 -0.70
CA HIS A 199 2.92 1.12 -0.31
C HIS A 199 4.21 1.91 -0.44
N LEU A 200 4.25 2.76 -1.45
CA LEU A 200 5.41 3.58 -1.76
C LEU A 200 5.28 4.94 -1.08
N ALA A 201 6.06 5.12 -0.07
CA ALA A 201 6.32 6.37 0.61
C ALA A 201 7.77 6.36 1.10
N ASP A 202 8.27 7.48 1.57
CA ASP A 202 9.62 7.59 2.13
C ASP A 202 9.58 7.97 3.61
N GLY A 203 10.68 7.83 4.32
CA GLY A 203 10.81 8.16 5.73
C GLY A 203 12.26 8.31 6.12
N ARG A 204 12.54 9.01 7.24
CA ARG A 204 13.88 9.28 7.74
C ARG A 204 14.29 8.41 8.93
N GLY A 205 13.49 7.38 9.26
CA GLY A 205 13.74 6.53 10.43
C GLY A 205 13.44 7.21 11.76
N SER A 206 12.59 8.23 11.76
CA SER A 206 12.06 8.86 12.96
C SER A 206 11.10 7.91 13.70
N ALA A 207 10.64 8.31 14.90
CA ALA A 207 9.62 7.56 15.62
C ALA A 207 8.21 7.77 15.06
N LYS A 208 8.07 8.63 14.05
CA LYS A 208 6.81 8.94 13.40
C LYS A 208 6.77 8.27 12.06
N ASP A 209 5.63 7.74 11.73
CA ASP A 209 5.30 7.31 10.41
C ASP A 209 5.10 8.54 9.51
N GLU A 210 6.09 8.82 8.65
CA GLU A 210 6.20 10.11 7.97
C GLU A 210 5.47 10.14 6.63
N HIS A 211 5.45 9.04 5.90
CA HIS A 211 4.91 8.93 4.54
C HIS A 211 5.33 10.09 3.63
N LEU A 212 6.65 10.32 3.54
CA LEU A 212 7.21 11.35 2.68
C LEU A 212 7.08 10.99 1.20
N VAL A 213 7.09 11.99 0.34
CA VAL A 213 7.24 11.79 -1.11
C VAL A 213 8.56 11.02 -1.37
N PRO A 214 8.54 9.97 -2.21
CA PRO A 214 9.73 9.18 -2.53
C PRO A 214 10.90 10.06 -2.99
N GLY A 215 12.08 9.82 -2.42
CA GLY A 215 13.29 10.62 -2.63
C GLY A 215 13.46 11.79 -1.67
N ARG A 216 12.49 12.07 -0.80
CA ARG A 216 12.60 13.13 0.24
C ARG A 216 13.00 12.59 1.62
N GLY A 217 13.19 11.29 1.75
CA GLY A 217 13.66 10.61 2.96
C GLY A 217 14.98 9.88 2.75
N THR A 218 15.10 8.71 3.34
CA THR A 218 16.33 7.88 3.30
C THR A 218 16.06 6.43 2.89
N GLN A 219 14.80 6.10 2.54
CA GLN A 219 14.47 4.76 2.11
C GLN A 219 14.97 4.50 0.68
N PRO A 220 15.32 3.25 0.36
CA PRO A 220 15.84 2.88 -0.95
C PRO A 220 14.69 2.75 -1.98
N CYS A 221 13.81 3.77 -2.07
CA CYS A 221 12.63 3.77 -2.94
C CYS A 221 12.98 3.50 -4.41
N ALA A 222 14.03 4.16 -4.91
CA ALA A 222 14.50 3.99 -6.28
C ALA A 222 14.96 2.55 -6.54
N GLU A 223 15.84 2.03 -5.69
CA GLU A 223 16.39 0.69 -5.83
C GLU A 223 15.30 -0.39 -5.70
N LEU A 224 14.33 -0.22 -4.79
CA LEU A 224 13.20 -1.15 -4.68
C LEU A 224 12.39 -1.20 -5.98
N LEU A 225 12.05 -0.04 -6.55
CA LEU A 225 11.31 0.03 -7.82
C LEU A 225 12.08 -0.60 -8.98
N GLU A 226 13.39 -0.40 -9.04
CA GLU A 226 14.27 -1.02 -10.03
C GLU A 226 14.31 -2.55 -9.87
N ARG A 227 14.37 -3.06 -8.63
CA ARG A 227 14.30 -4.50 -8.34
C ARG A 227 12.93 -5.09 -8.73
N LEU A 228 11.82 -4.38 -8.47
CA LEU A 228 10.49 -4.78 -8.94
C LEU A 228 10.43 -4.91 -10.47
N ALA A 229 11.00 -3.94 -11.18
CA ALA A 229 11.08 -3.98 -12.64
C ALA A 229 11.90 -5.18 -13.14
N LEU A 230 13.00 -5.53 -12.44
CA LEU A 230 13.86 -6.66 -12.75
C LEU A 230 13.18 -8.02 -12.55
N THR A 231 12.40 -8.16 -11.48
CA THR A 231 11.73 -9.41 -11.15
C THR A 231 10.46 -9.65 -12.00
N GLY A 232 9.99 -8.65 -12.75
CA GLY A 232 8.75 -8.73 -13.50
C GLY A 232 7.52 -8.70 -12.58
N PHE A 233 7.60 -7.91 -11.50
CA PHE A 233 6.50 -7.74 -10.56
C PHE A 233 5.22 -7.28 -11.27
N ASP A 234 4.13 -7.99 -11.07
CA ASP A 234 2.82 -7.79 -11.69
C ASP A 234 1.75 -7.23 -10.72
N GLY A 235 2.18 -6.91 -9.49
CA GLY A 235 1.30 -6.36 -8.45
C GLY A 235 1.06 -4.86 -8.60
N HIS A 236 0.64 -4.22 -7.51
CA HIS A 236 0.36 -2.80 -7.47
C HIS A 236 1.42 -2.05 -6.66
N VAL A 237 1.87 -0.92 -7.20
CA VAL A 237 2.67 0.08 -6.46
C VAL A 237 1.73 1.23 -6.14
N VAL A 238 1.35 1.36 -4.88
CA VAL A 238 0.42 2.38 -4.40
C VAL A 238 1.20 3.51 -3.76
N ILE A 239 1.02 4.72 -4.27
CA ILE A 239 1.58 5.91 -3.65
C ILE A 239 0.72 6.26 -2.45
N GLU A 240 1.32 6.17 -1.26
CA GLU A 240 0.70 6.45 0.02
C GLU A 240 1.49 7.52 0.78
N VAL A 241 1.51 8.73 0.23
CA VAL A 241 2.24 9.87 0.78
C VAL A 241 1.34 10.76 1.63
N ASN A 242 1.90 11.38 2.65
CA ASN A 242 1.18 12.28 3.55
C ASN A 242 1.23 13.73 3.05
N THR A 243 0.16 14.19 2.43
CA THR A 243 0.05 15.58 1.93
C THR A 243 -0.70 16.52 2.87
N ARG A 244 -0.94 16.14 4.12
CA ARG A 244 -1.70 16.97 5.09
C ARG A 244 -1.09 18.34 5.36
N ARG A 245 0.21 18.50 5.10
CA ARG A 245 0.93 19.76 5.31
C ARG A 245 0.95 20.65 4.08
N ALA A 246 0.44 20.20 2.97
CA ALA A 246 0.32 21.01 1.77
C ALA A 246 -0.55 22.25 2.07
N MET A 247 -0.04 23.41 1.74
CA MET A 247 -0.68 24.71 2.01
C MET A 247 -1.82 25.01 1.03
N SER A 248 -1.91 24.24 -0.06
CA SER A 248 -2.95 24.39 -1.08
C SER A 248 -3.20 23.07 -1.80
N GLY A 249 -4.34 22.98 -2.51
CA GLY A 249 -4.61 21.86 -3.42
C GLY A 249 -3.55 21.71 -4.52
N ALA A 250 -3.04 22.82 -5.04
CA ALA A 250 -2.00 22.79 -6.06
C ALA A 250 -0.66 22.23 -5.54
N GLU A 251 -0.29 22.54 -4.30
CA GLU A 251 0.91 21.96 -3.68
C GLU A 251 0.73 20.45 -3.43
N ARG A 252 -0.46 20.03 -2.95
CA ARG A 252 -0.79 18.61 -2.81
C ARG A 252 -0.66 17.87 -4.13
N GLU A 253 -1.24 18.41 -5.20
CA GLU A 253 -1.15 17.80 -6.52
C GLU A 253 0.28 17.76 -7.05
N ALA A 254 1.09 18.78 -6.78
CA ALA A 254 2.50 18.77 -7.14
C ALA A 254 3.27 17.65 -6.43
N ASP A 255 3.03 17.44 -5.13
CA ASP A 255 3.63 16.33 -4.38
C ASP A 255 3.21 14.96 -4.94
N LEU A 256 1.93 14.80 -5.29
CA LEU A 256 1.42 13.56 -5.87
C LEU A 256 1.93 13.31 -7.29
N ALA A 257 2.07 14.37 -8.10
CA ALA A 257 2.65 14.31 -9.44
C ALA A 257 4.15 13.94 -9.37
N GLU A 258 4.89 14.53 -8.43
CA GLU A 258 6.30 14.20 -8.19
C GLU A 258 6.46 12.73 -7.81
N ALA A 259 5.64 12.22 -6.87
CA ALA A 259 5.65 10.83 -6.44
C ALA A 259 5.36 9.87 -7.61
N LEU A 260 4.37 10.20 -8.45
CA LEU A 260 4.03 9.42 -9.64
C LEU A 260 5.18 9.40 -10.66
N ALA A 261 5.77 10.57 -10.94
CA ALA A 261 6.88 10.70 -11.88
C ALA A 261 8.11 9.91 -11.40
N PHE A 262 8.46 10.03 -10.12
CA PHE A 262 9.53 9.25 -9.49
C PHE A 262 9.29 7.75 -9.67
N THR A 263 8.09 7.30 -9.33
CA THR A 263 7.73 5.88 -9.40
C THR A 263 7.86 5.34 -10.82
N ARG A 264 7.28 6.03 -11.80
CA ARG A 264 7.34 5.59 -13.20
C ARG A 264 8.73 5.62 -13.76
N LEU A 265 9.55 6.62 -13.41
CA LEU A 265 10.94 6.71 -13.84
C LEU A 265 11.73 5.46 -13.42
N HIS A 266 11.64 5.07 -12.15
CA HIS A 266 12.42 3.95 -11.61
C HIS A 266 11.85 2.59 -12.02
N LEU A 267 10.54 2.45 -12.17
CA LEU A 267 9.93 1.25 -12.75
C LEU A 267 10.29 1.04 -14.23
N ALA A 268 10.50 2.13 -14.98
CA ALA A 268 10.88 2.08 -16.39
C ALA A 268 12.40 2.00 -16.61
N SER A 269 13.21 1.87 -15.56
CA SER A 269 14.67 1.81 -15.63
C SER A 269 15.13 0.71 -16.59
N ALA A 270 16.04 1.06 -17.51
CA ALA A 270 16.63 0.12 -18.45
C ALA A 270 17.46 -0.92 -17.69
N VAL A 271 17.07 -2.17 -17.78
CA VAL A 271 17.83 -3.28 -17.23
C VAL A 271 18.98 -3.58 -18.16
N GLN A 272 20.19 -3.18 -17.80
CA GLN A 272 21.38 -3.74 -18.40
C GLN A 272 21.53 -5.19 -17.88
N VAL A 273 21.13 -6.17 -18.70
CA VAL A 273 21.43 -7.57 -18.40
C VAL A 273 22.95 -7.76 -18.57
N PRO A 274 23.69 -8.15 -17.52
CA PRO A 274 25.09 -8.54 -17.67
C PRO A 274 25.16 -9.66 -18.69
N ARG A 275 26.00 -9.49 -19.71
CA ARG A 275 26.33 -10.60 -20.65
C ARG A 275 27.00 -11.70 -19.84
N ARG A 276 26.39 -12.86 -19.75
CA ARG A 276 27.09 -14.11 -19.44
C ARG A 276 27.79 -14.64 -20.68
#